data_3613c41208304dbe54ba4d685e256e81
#
_entry.id   3613c41208304dbe54ba4d685e256e81
#
_cell.length_a   1.000
_cell.length_b   1.000
_cell.length_c   1.000
_cell.angle_alpha   90.00
_cell.angle_beta   90.00
_cell.angle_gamma   90.00
#
_symmetry.space_group_name_H-M   'P 1'
#
loop_
_entity.id
_entity.type
_entity.pdbx_description
1 polymer ?
#
loop_
_entity_poly.entity_id
_entity_poly.type
_entity_poly.pdbx_seq_one_letter_code
_entity_poly.pdbx_strand_id
1 'polypeptide(L)'
;MDALATLKMILREDDIPFFTDDQLNFYLSENSGGVRGAAYQCLLIKAEDTTLSISGLNTSDTSKYFRRLASQYRPFHSGVLGGGG
;
A
#
# COMPACT_ATOMS: atom_id res chain seq x y z
N MET A 1 -14.47 -7.56 -8.65
CA MET A 1 -14.14 -6.85 -7.40
C MET A 1 -13.77 -5.43 -7.77
N ASP A 2 -14.29 -4.46 -7.07
CA ASP A 2 -13.98 -3.07 -7.41
C ASP A 2 -12.60 -2.67 -6.87
N ALA A 3 -12.14 -1.50 -7.28
CA ALA A 3 -10.80 -1.02 -6.93
C ALA A 3 -10.63 -0.85 -5.42
N LEU A 4 -11.65 -0.34 -4.75
CA LEU A 4 -11.59 -0.14 -3.30
C LEU A 4 -11.45 -1.48 -2.57
N ALA A 5 -12.24 -2.46 -2.94
CA ALA A 5 -12.18 -3.77 -2.31
C ALA A 5 -10.83 -4.45 -2.54
N THR A 6 -10.30 -4.33 -3.75
CA THR A 6 -8.98 -4.86 -4.08
C THR A 6 -7.90 -4.19 -3.25
N LEU A 7 -7.97 -2.86 -3.14
CA LEU A 7 -6.99 -2.11 -2.36
C LEU A 7 -7.03 -2.53 -0.88
N LYS A 8 -8.21 -2.66 -0.31
CA LYS A 8 -8.36 -3.09 1.08
C LYS A 8 -7.76 -4.46 1.32
N MET A 9 -7.91 -5.35 0.36
CA MET A 9 -7.33 -6.68 0.44
C MET A 9 -5.81 -6.64 0.46
N ILE A 10 -5.23 -5.87 -0.46
CA ILE A 10 -3.78 -5.73 -0.54
C ILE A 10 -3.22 -5.15 0.75
N LEU A 11 -3.92 -4.19 1.34
CA LEU A 11 -3.48 -3.51 2.55
C LEU A 11 -3.75 -4.30 3.82
N ARG A 12 -4.46 -5.41 3.74
CA ARG A 12 -4.87 -6.21 4.90
C ARG A 12 -5.68 -5.38 5.89
N GLU A 13 -6.61 -4.58 5.36
CA GLU A 13 -7.43 -3.72 6.22
C GLU A 13 -8.36 -4.51 7.14
N ASP A 14 -8.71 -5.74 6.78
CA ASP A 14 -9.51 -6.59 7.65
C ASP A 14 -8.76 -7.01 8.91
N ASP A 15 -7.46 -7.26 8.76
CA ASP A 15 -6.62 -7.67 9.89
C ASP A 15 -6.03 -6.49 10.63
N ILE A 16 -5.63 -5.47 9.89
CA ILE A 16 -4.90 -4.32 10.43
C ILE A 16 -5.53 -3.06 9.85
N PRO A 17 -6.72 -2.68 10.33
CA PRO A 17 -7.39 -1.48 9.82
C PRO A 17 -6.58 -0.23 10.15
N PHE A 18 -6.43 0.63 9.18
CA PHE A 18 -5.66 1.87 9.32
C PHE A 18 -6.31 3.03 8.59
N PHE A 19 -6.88 2.78 7.40
CA PHE A 19 -7.47 3.82 6.57
C PHE A 19 -8.98 3.74 6.58
N THR A 20 -9.64 4.91 6.45
CA THR A 20 -11.08 4.93 6.16
C THR A 20 -11.29 4.73 4.67
N ASP A 21 -12.51 4.39 4.29
CA ASP A 21 -12.85 4.24 2.87
C ASP A 21 -12.62 5.55 2.12
N ASP A 22 -12.91 6.69 2.77
CA ASP A 22 -12.70 8.00 2.16
C ASP A 22 -11.22 8.24 1.88
N GLN A 23 -10.36 7.86 2.80
CA GLN A 23 -8.91 7.99 2.60
C GLN A 23 -8.43 7.11 1.47
N LEU A 24 -8.91 5.88 1.40
CA LEU A 24 -8.53 4.97 0.33
C LEU A 24 -9.02 5.46 -1.02
N ASN A 25 -10.24 6.00 -1.07
CA ASN A 25 -10.76 6.58 -2.30
C ASN A 25 -9.94 7.79 -2.74
N PHE A 26 -9.43 8.57 -1.78
CA PHE A 26 -8.55 9.68 -2.08
C PHE A 26 -7.29 9.18 -2.79
N TYR A 27 -6.65 8.14 -2.26
CA TYR A 27 -5.44 7.61 -2.88
C TYR A 27 -5.69 6.98 -4.23
N LEU A 28 -6.85 6.33 -4.39
CA LEU A 28 -7.23 5.82 -5.71
C LEU A 28 -7.38 6.95 -6.70
N SER A 29 -8.02 8.04 -6.27
CA SER A 29 -8.22 9.23 -7.11
C SER A 29 -6.89 9.85 -7.50
N GLU A 30 -5.94 9.93 -6.57
CA GLU A 30 -4.61 10.48 -6.82
C GLU A 30 -3.84 9.65 -7.85
N ASN A 31 -4.21 8.40 -8.02
CA ASN A 31 -3.57 7.50 -8.96
C ASN A 31 -4.47 7.19 -10.17
N SER A 32 -5.41 8.06 -10.46
CA SER A 32 -6.32 7.93 -11.60
C SER A 32 -7.10 6.61 -11.55
N GLY A 33 -7.47 6.17 -10.36
CA GLY A 33 -8.19 4.92 -10.15
C GLY A 33 -7.30 3.69 -10.16
N GLY A 34 -5.99 3.86 -10.27
CA GLY A 34 -5.05 2.75 -10.33
C GLY A 34 -4.76 2.15 -8.96
N VAL A 35 -5.13 0.89 -8.78
CA VAL A 35 -4.93 0.20 -7.51
C VAL A 35 -3.44 0.06 -7.19
N ARG A 36 -2.61 -0.21 -8.20
CA ARG A 36 -1.19 -0.45 -7.99
C ARG A 36 -0.49 0.75 -7.34
N GLY A 37 -0.69 1.94 -7.89
CA GLY A 37 -0.07 3.14 -7.33
C GLY A 37 -0.61 3.48 -5.95
N ALA A 38 -1.92 3.34 -5.77
CA ALA A 38 -2.55 3.59 -4.47
C ALA A 38 -2.03 2.61 -3.42
N ALA A 39 -1.90 1.33 -3.79
CA ALA A 39 -1.39 0.32 -2.88
C ALA A 39 0.05 0.64 -2.47
N TYR A 40 0.88 1.04 -3.42
CA TYR A 40 2.26 1.39 -3.13
C TYR A 40 2.33 2.50 -2.08
N GLN A 41 1.58 3.59 -2.29
CA GLN A 41 1.57 4.71 -1.36
C GLN A 41 1.06 4.30 0.02
N CYS A 42 -0.07 3.59 0.06
CA CYS A 42 -0.69 3.21 1.31
C CYS A 42 0.16 2.20 2.09
N LEU A 43 0.79 1.27 1.39
CA LEU A 43 1.66 0.28 2.05
C LEU A 43 2.87 0.96 2.70
N LEU A 44 3.44 1.97 2.05
CA LEU A 44 4.55 2.72 2.63
C LEU A 44 4.12 3.47 3.88
N ILE A 45 2.91 4.05 3.84
CA ILE A 45 2.38 4.76 5.00
C ILE A 45 2.18 3.79 6.18
N LYS A 46 1.60 2.62 5.91
CA LYS A 46 1.42 1.61 6.96
C LYS A 46 2.76 1.11 7.49
N ALA A 47 3.75 0.98 6.60
CA ALA A 47 5.07 0.51 7.00
C ALA A 47 5.75 1.49 7.96
N GLU A 48 5.43 2.77 7.85
CA GLU A 48 6.03 3.79 8.70
C GLU A 48 5.35 3.91 10.06
N ASP A 49 4.17 3.29 10.22
CA ASP A 49 3.45 3.36 11.49
C ASP A 49 4.04 2.33 12.45
N THR A 50 4.58 2.80 13.56
CA THR A 50 5.25 1.95 14.51
C THR A 50 4.31 1.30 15.52
N THR A 51 3.01 1.58 15.43
CA THR A 51 2.03 0.99 16.33
C THR A 51 1.35 -0.26 15.78
N LEU A 52 1.49 -0.50 14.47
CA LEU A 52 0.85 -1.63 13.82
C LEU A 52 1.64 -2.91 14.03
N SER A 53 0.94 -4.00 14.27
CA SER A 53 1.59 -5.30 14.30
C SER A 53 0.65 -6.37 13.79
N ILE A 54 1.20 -7.26 12.97
CA ILE A 54 0.48 -8.44 12.48
C ILE A 54 0.58 -9.51 13.56
N SER A 55 -0.50 -10.25 13.75
CA SER A 55 -0.51 -11.34 14.73
C SER A 55 0.69 -12.26 14.50
N GLY A 56 1.47 -12.48 15.56
CA GLY A 56 2.66 -13.32 15.48
C GLY A 56 3.94 -12.58 15.10
N LEU A 57 3.85 -11.30 14.76
CA LEU A 57 5.02 -10.49 14.42
C LEU A 57 5.09 -9.27 15.32
N ASN A 58 6.30 -8.79 15.58
CA ASN A 58 6.45 -7.52 16.29
C ASN A 58 6.25 -6.37 15.30
N THR A 59 6.26 -5.12 15.81
CA THR A 59 6.01 -3.96 14.96
C THR A 59 7.10 -3.77 13.92
N SER A 60 8.33 -4.09 14.26
CA SER A 60 9.45 -3.99 13.31
C SER A 60 9.28 -4.96 12.14
N ASP A 61 8.90 -6.19 12.43
CA ASP A 61 8.68 -7.19 11.38
C ASP A 61 7.46 -6.85 10.53
N THR A 62 6.43 -6.28 11.15
CA THR A 62 5.23 -5.82 10.44
C THR A 62 5.60 -4.72 9.46
N SER A 63 6.43 -3.75 9.88
CA SER A 63 6.91 -2.68 9.03
C SER A 63 7.68 -3.25 7.84
N LYS A 64 8.55 -4.21 8.08
CA LYS A 64 9.32 -4.85 6.99
C LYS A 64 8.40 -5.59 6.02
N TYR A 65 7.37 -6.24 6.55
CA TYR A 65 6.39 -6.93 5.71
C TYR A 65 5.71 -5.95 4.75
N PHE A 66 5.20 -4.84 5.29
CA PHE A 66 4.51 -3.86 4.45
C PHE A 66 5.46 -3.20 3.45
N ARG A 67 6.70 -2.94 3.86
CA ARG A 67 7.69 -2.34 2.98
C ARG A 67 8.06 -3.28 1.83
N ARG A 68 8.22 -4.57 2.13
CA ARG A 68 8.51 -5.57 1.11
C ARG A 68 7.32 -5.70 0.15
N LEU A 69 6.11 -5.71 0.70
CA LEU A 69 4.92 -5.80 -0.12
C LEU A 69 4.80 -4.57 -1.01
N ALA A 70 5.10 -3.39 -0.48
CA ALA A 70 5.05 -2.16 -1.27
C ALA A 70 5.96 -2.24 -2.48
N SER A 71 7.13 -2.84 -2.34
CA SER A 71 8.06 -2.91 -3.46
C SER A 71 7.50 -3.71 -4.63
N GLN A 72 6.55 -4.62 -4.37
CA GLN A 72 5.89 -5.39 -5.43
C GLN A 72 4.89 -4.55 -6.20
N TYR A 73 4.46 -3.45 -5.62
CA TYR A 73 3.47 -2.56 -6.24
C TYR A 73 4.08 -1.25 -6.72
N ARG A 74 5.41 -1.14 -6.70
CA ARG A 74 6.07 0.07 -7.18
C ARG A 74 5.68 0.32 -8.63
N PRO A 75 5.23 1.53 -8.96
CA PRO A 75 4.87 1.84 -10.33
C PRO A 75 6.09 1.79 -11.25
N PHE A 76 5.87 1.38 -12.50
CA PHE A 76 6.92 1.40 -13.49
C PHE A 76 7.02 2.79 -14.07
N HIS A 77 7.96 3.53 -13.59
CA HIS A 77 8.17 4.77 -14.18
C HIS A 77 9.38 4.75 -15.00
N SER A 78 9.98 3.89 -14.87
CA SER A 78 11.08 4.02 -15.38
C SER A 78 11.21 3.53 -16.51
N GLY A 79 10.57 3.43 -16.53
CA GLY A 79 10.79 3.28 -17.52
C GLY A 79 11.57 4.26 -17.83
N VAL A 80 11.42 4.45 -17.45
CA VAL A 80 11.73 5.12 -17.49
C VAL A 80 12.69 5.57 -17.47
N LEU A 81 12.97 5.50 -17.39
CA LEU A 81 13.71 5.78 -17.37
C LEU A 81 14.40 5.60 -17.88
N GLY A 82 14.16 5.43 -18.09
CA GLY A 82 14.70 5.33 -18.40
C GLY A 82 15.23 5.65 -18.71
N GLY A 83 15.05 5.71 -18.69
CA GLY A 83 15.47 5.86 -18.79
C GLY A 83 15.90 6.21 -18.87
N GLY A 84 15.77 6.28 -18.82
CA GLY A 84 16.10 6.45 -18.70
C GLY A 84 16.31 6.62 -18.74
N GLY A 85 16.20 6.59 -18.71
CA GLY A 85 16.35 6.57 -18.60
C GLY A 85 16.43 6.59 -18.81
#